data_dd9ccf011da1cf9071b41ef7fee650ad
#
_entry.id   dd9ccf011da1cf9071b41ef7fee650ad
#
_cell.length_a   1.000
_cell.length_b   1.000
_cell.length_c   1.000
_cell.angle_alpha   90.00
_cell.angle_beta   90.00
_cell.angle_gamma   90.00
#
_symmetry.space_group_name_H-M   'P 1'
#
loop_
_entity.id
_entity.type
_entity.pdbx_description
1 polymer ?
#
loop_
_entity_poly.entity_id
_entity_poly.type
_entity_poly.pdbx_seq_one_letter_code
_entity_poly.pdbx_strand_id
1 'polypeptide(L)'
;MRPASVPEVGVETSPPRVPYPSRVSLYTLDDARDLIDPVLIAAFDGWVDAGSAATTALGILAEDGVVVATFDADQLFDYRARRPPLEIVDGRLTELTWPELVLRRTRLEERDLLVLVGPEPDYRWRAFTAAVVELVGRFGVAEWISLGAIPAAVPHTRSVPIIGTEATPGLLRGEVMAGPAGTLRVPSALVSALEIEVAAAGIPALGYFAQVPHYVSGPYATAALELLRALGNHLGAEIPAGELVEEARELRIRLDTAAGLDESTRGYVERLEAMYDEQRLPSGDDLISDIERFLRDQGGPTRG
;
A
#
# COMPACT_ATOMS: atom_id res chain seq x y z
N MET A 1 -28.11 49.36 -62.15
CA MET A 1 -27.14 49.07 -61.09
C MET A 1 -27.43 47.63 -60.57
N ARG A 2 -26.64 46.68 -60.99
CA ARG A 2 -26.74 45.30 -60.48
C ARG A 2 -25.83 45.11 -59.24
N PRO A 3 -26.23 44.43 -58.18
CA PRO A 3 -25.34 44.19 -57.04
C PRO A 3 -24.32 43.12 -57.41
N ALA A 4 -23.09 43.31 -56.88
CA ALA A 4 -21.95 42.42 -57.08
C ALA A 4 -22.14 41.12 -56.33
N SER A 5 -21.77 40.01 -56.98
CA SER A 5 -21.73 38.63 -56.38
C SER A 5 -20.60 38.51 -55.41
N VAL A 6 -20.95 37.96 -54.23
CA VAL A 6 -20.01 37.57 -53.17
C VAL A 6 -19.35 36.25 -53.57
N PRO A 7 -18.01 36.09 -53.42
CA PRO A 7 -17.35 34.82 -53.73
C PRO A 7 -17.65 33.76 -52.62
N GLU A 8 -17.98 32.52 -53.05
CA GLU A 8 -18.10 31.35 -52.20
C GLU A 8 -16.76 31.06 -51.53
N VAL A 9 -16.78 30.99 -50.19
CA VAL A 9 -15.66 30.51 -49.38
C VAL A 9 -15.59 29.00 -49.53
N GLY A 10 -14.48 28.51 -50.10
CA GLY A 10 -14.20 27.10 -50.28
C GLY A 10 -14.19 26.38 -48.92
N VAL A 11 -14.87 25.22 -48.88
CA VAL A 11 -14.89 24.29 -47.76
C VAL A 11 -13.47 23.73 -47.60
N GLU A 12 -12.76 24.13 -46.53
CA GLU A 12 -11.50 23.53 -46.12
C GLU A 12 -11.77 22.06 -45.70
N THR A 13 -11.30 21.13 -46.50
CA THR A 13 -11.30 19.70 -46.14
C THR A 13 -10.30 19.49 -45.02
N SER A 14 -10.79 19.09 -43.84
CA SER A 14 -9.96 18.69 -42.70
C SER A 14 -8.91 17.66 -43.15
N PRO A 15 -7.64 17.80 -42.71
CA PRO A 15 -6.60 16.83 -43.04
C PRO A 15 -7.00 15.43 -42.57
N PRO A 16 -6.57 14.36 -43.27
CA PRO A 16 -6.86 12.99 -42.87
C PRO A 16 -6.34 12.72 -41.46
N ARG A 17 -7.20 12.24 -40.59
CA ARG A 17 -6.81 11.77 -39.25
C ARG A 17 -5.79 10.64 -39.43
N VAL A 18 -4.53 10.92 -39.13
CA VAL A 18 -3.50 9.88 -38.97
C VAL A 18 -4.01 8.97 -37.86
N PRO A 19 -4.19 7.66 -38.08
CA PRO A 19 -4.55 6.77 -37.00
C PRO A 19 -3.42 6.83 -35.97
N TYR A 20 -3.76 7.24 -34.73
CA TYR A 20 -2.86 7.04 -33.61
C TYR A 20 -2.46 5.57 -33.59
N PRO A 21 -1.15 5.24 -33.42
CA PRO A 21 -0.74 3.87 -33.27
C PRO A 21 -1.60 3.24 -32.17
N SER A 22 -2.07 2.02 -32.45
CA SER A 22 -2.80 1.18 -31.51
C SER A 22 -2.18 1.32 -30.13
N ARG A 23 -3.00 1.60 -29.09
CA ARG A 23 -2.54 1.76 -27.70
C ARG A 23 -1.55 0.64 -27.39
N VAL A 24 -0.27 0.99 -27.27
CA VAL A 24 0.75 0.04 -26.80
C VAL A 24 0.28 -0.36 -25.41
N SER A 25 0.01 -1.64 -25.21
CA SER A 25 -0.41 -2.15 -23.90
C SER A 25 0.68 -1.82 -22.88
N LEU A 26 0.28 -1.38 -21.71
CA LEU A 26 1.21 -1.13 -20.60
C LEU A 26 1.64 -2.40 -19.88
N TYR A 27 1.03 -3.53 -20.22
CA TYR A 27 1.34 -4.82 -19.60
C TYR A 27 1.17 -5.96 -20.61
N THR A 28 1.85 -7.04 -20.33
CA THR A 28 1.61 -8.36 -20.91
C THR A 28 0.93 -9.24 -19.89
N LEU A 29 0.08 -10.18 -20.36
CA LEU A 29 -0.59 -11.15 -19.50
C LEU A 29 0.01 -12.53 -19.72
N ASP A 30 0.25 -13.21 -18.61
CA ASP A 30 0.42 -14.64 -18.56
C ASP A 30 -0.92 -15.32 -18.25
N ASP A 31 -1.03 -16.64 -18.44
CA ASP A 31 -2.31 -17.35 -18.29
C ASP A 31 -2.71 -17.44 -16.79
N ALA A 32 -3.67 -16.62 -16.38
CA ALA A 32 -4.28 -16.68 -15.06
C ALA A 32 -5.77 -16.92 -15.22
N ARG A 33 -6.18 -18.19 -15.20
CA ARG A 33 -7.58 -18.62 -15.26
C ARG A 33 -8.02 -19.15 -13.91
N ASP A 34 -9.33 -19.14 -13.69
CA ASP A 34 -10.00 -19.80 -12.57
C ASP A 34 -9.49 -19.34 -11.18
N LEU A 35 -9.48 -18.01 -10.96
CA LEU A 35 -9.18 -17.45 -9.63
C LEU A 35 -10.39 -17.65 -8.71
N ILE A 36 -10.11 -17.99 -7.45
CA ILE A 36 -11.11 -18.22 -6.41
C ILE A 36 -11.13 -17.02 -5.47
N ASP A 37 -12.21 -16.24 -5.49
CA ASP A 37 -12.45 -15.09 -4.62
C ASP A 37 -11.20 -14.19 -4.45
N PRO A 38 -10.63 -13.70 -5.58
CA PRO A 38 -9.32 -13.05 -5.55
C PRO A 38 -9.36 -11.70 -4.85
N VAL A 39 -8.40 -11.46 -3.94
CA VAL A 39 -8.11 -10.15 -3.34
C VAL A 39 -6.83 -9.61 -3.93
N LEU A 40 -6.83 -8.35 -4.36
CA LEU A 40 -5.61 -7.70 -4.84
C LEU A 40 -5.02 -6.81 -3.75
N ILE A 41 -3.74 -7.05 -3.44
CA ILE A 41 -2.99 -6.31 -2.43
C ILE A 41 -1.85 -5.59 -3.13
N ALA A 42 -1.70 -4.28 -2.89
CA ALA A 42 -0.70 -3.46 -3.56
C ALA A 42 0.17 -2.68 -2.58
N ALA A 43 1.47 -2.63 -2.86
CA ALA A 43 2.43 -1.74 -2.23
C ALA A 43 3.53 -1.34 -3.23
N PHE A 44 4.01 -0.10 -3.11
CA PHE A 44 5.10 0.40 -3.94
C PHE A 44 6.18 1.00 -3.05
N ASP A 45 7.46 0.83 -3.44
CA ASP A 45 8.54 1.57 -2.81
C ASP A 45 8.37 3.07 -3.07
N GLY A 46 8.87 3.92 -2.19
CA GLY A 46 8.88 5.37 -2.42
C GLY A 46 8.20 6.15 -1.29
N TRP A 47 7.25 7.02 -1.66
CA TRP A 47 6.71 8.05 -0.76
C TRP A 47 6.01 7.52 0.50
N VAL A 48 5.30 6.42 0.41
CA VAL A 48 4.54 5.82 1.52
C VAL A 48 5.04 4.42 1.87
N ASP A 49 6.35 4.21 1.81
CA ASP A 49 7.00 2.95 2.21
C ASP A 49 8.14 3.20 3.20
N ALA A 50 7.87 3.93 4.27
CA ALA A 50 8.84 4.19 5.33
C ALA A 50 9.39 2.87 5.89
N GLY A 51 10.73 2.78 5.98
CA GLY A 51 11.40 1.57 6.42
C GLY A 51 11.20 0.38 5.50
N SER A 52 10.83 0.58 4.24
CA SER A 52 10.51 -0.48 3.26
C SER A 52 9.50 -1.50 3.81
N ALA A 53 8.62 -1.05 4.72
CA ALA A 53 7.80 -1.97 5.50
C ALA A 53 6.70 -2.64 4.67
N ALA A 54 6.02 -1.86 3.81
CA ALA A 54 4.94 -2.40 2.99
C ALA A 54 5.46 -3.29 1.86
N THR A 55 6.54 -2.87 1.19
CA THR A 55 7.17 -3.69 0.15
C THR A 55 7.80 -4.96 0.71
N THR A 56 8.39 -4.92 1.91
CA THR A 56 8.90 -6.12 2.61
C THR A 56 7.75 -7.08 2.95
N ALA A 57 6.64 -6.59 3.51
CA ALA A 57 5.48 -7.40 3.84
C ALA A 57 4.91 -8.11 2.59
N LEU A 58 4.73 -7.38 1.49
CA LEU A 58 4.23 -7.98 0.25
C LEU A 58 5.27 -8.84 -0.47
N GLY A 59 6.56 -8.57 -0.30
CA GLY A 59 7.64 -9.41 -0.82
C GLY A 59 7.52 -10.85 -0.30
N ILE A 60 7.25 -11.03 0.99
CA ILE A 60 7.03 -12.34 1.62
C ILE A 60 5.82 -13.04 1.00
N LEU A 61 4.70 -12.34 0.82
CA LEU A 61 3.51 -12.91 0.17
C LEU A 61 3.74 -13.27 -1.30
N ALA A 62 4.62 -12.55 -1.98
CA ALA A 62 4.89 -12.70 -3.40
C ALA A 62 5.99 -13.72 -3.71
N GLU A 63 6.76 -14.19 -2.71
CA GLU A 63 7.99 -14.98 -2.88
C GLU A 63 7.78 -16.20 -3.78
N ASP A 64 6.78 -17.02 -3.47
CA ASP A 64 6.43 -18.22 -4.25
C ASP A 64 5.33 -17.94 -5.30
N GLY A 65 4.99 -16.68 -5.51
CA GLY A 65 3.90 -16.27 -6.40
C GLY A 65 4.24 -16.42 -7.88
N VAL A 66 3.29 -16.90 -8.68
CA VAL A 66 3.39 -16.99 -10.14
C VAL A 66 3.07 -15.64 -10.77
N VAL A 67 3.91 -15.16 -11.69
CA VAL A 67 3.64 -13.93 -12.44
C VAL A 67 2.43 -14.13 -13.34
N VAL A 68 1.46 -13.23 -13.27
CA VAL A 68 0.23 -13.24 -14.08
C VAL A 68 0.11 -12.01 -14.97
N ALA A 69 0.85 -10.94 -14.66
CA ALA A 69 1.01 -9.80 -15.54
C ALA A 69 2.36 -9.13 -15.31
N THR A 70 2.99 -8.66 -16.38
CA THR A 70 4.24 -7.90 -16.34
C THR A 70 4.01 -6.55 -16.97
N PHE A 71 4.33 -5.47 -16.25
CA PHE A 71 4.22 -4.10 -16.76
C PHE A 71 5.47 -3.69 -17.54
N ASP A 72 5.27 -2.85 -18.55
CA ASP A 72 6.35 -2.34 -19.41
C ASP A 72 7.16 -1.27 -18.65
N ALA A 73 8.32 -1.69 -18.14
CA ALA A 73 9.22 -0.85 -17.34
C ALA A 73 9.72 0.37 -18.11
N ASP A 74 9.98 0.24 -19.44
CA ASP A 74 10.44 1.34 -20.29
C ASP A 74 9.42 2.48 -20.41
N GLN A 75 8.13 2.19 -20.21
CA GLN A 75 7.07 3.18 -20.24
C GLN A 75 6.79 3.80 -18.86
N LEU A 76 7.22 3.16 -17.78
CA LEU A 76 6.86 3.52 -16.41
C LEU A 76 7.98 4.19 -15.62
N PHE A 77 9.25 3.85 -15.90
CA PHE A 77 10.36 4.29 -15.05
C PHE A 77 11.33 5.26 -15.75
N ASP A 78 11.86 6.20 -14.96
CA ASP A 78 13.00 7.02 -15.33
C ASP A 78 14.30 6.35 -14.85
N TYR A 79 14.99 5.67 -15.76
CA TYR A 79 16.27 5.02 -15.46
C TYR A 79 17.40 5.98 -15.08
N ARG A 80 17.22 7.27 -15.21
CA ARG A 80 18.17 8.28 -14.70
C ARG A 80 17.93 8.60 -13.23
N ALA A 81 16.68 8.60 -12.80
CA ALA A 81 16.28 8.74 -11.40
C ALA A 81 16.47 7.40 -10.65
N ARG A 82 16.08 6.30 -11.28
CA ARG A 82 16.18 4.93 -10.76
C ARG A 82 17.16 4.12 -11.61
N ARG A 83 18.46 4.29 -11.35
CA ARG A 83 19.49 3.58 -12.13
C ARG A 83 19.46 2.09 -11.85
N PRO A 84 19.36 1.24 -12.89
CA PRO A 84 19.47 -0.20 -12.73
C PRO A 84 20.81 -0.58 -12.10
N PRO A 85 20.83 -1.40 -11.04
CA PRO A 85 22.07 -1.93 -10.48
C PRO A 85 22.90 -2.67 -11.52
N LEU A 86 24.21 -2.45 -11.49
CA LEU A 86 25.19 -3.09 -12.37
C LEU A 86 26.17 -3.89 -11.53
N GLU A 87 26.28 -5.17 -11.81
CA GLU A 87 27.29 -6.02 -11.18
C GLU A 87 28.60 -5.98 -11.96
N ILE A 88 29.71 -5.84 -11.24
CA ILE A 88 31.07 -5.85 -11.80
C ILE A 88 31.89 -6.88 -11.03
N VAL A 89 32.28 -7.96 -11.69
CA VAL A 89 33.14 -9.01 -11.11
C VAL A 89 34.48 -8.99 -11.80
N ASP A 90 35.57 -8.83 -11.08
CA ASP A 90 36.97 -8.78 -11.59
C ASP A 90 37.13 -7.78 -12.76
N GLY A 91 36.47 -6.61 -12.67
CA GLY A 91 36.53 -5.57 -13.69
C GLY A 91 35.69 -5.84 -14.95
N ARG A 92 34.87 -6.88 -14.93
CA ARG A 92 33.96 -7.24 -16.04
C ARG A 92 32.55 -6.94 -15.65
N LEU A 93 31.77 -6.29 -16.54
CA LEU A 93 30.33 -6.08 -16.39
C LEU A 93 29.64 -7.45 -16.56
N THR A 94 28.93 -7.92 -15.54
CA THR A 94 28.34 -9.26 -15.50
C THR A 94 26.83 -9.23 -15.61
N GLU A 95 26.16 -8.34 -14.88
CA GLU A 95 24.70 -8.30 -14.82
C GLU A 95 24.18 -6.86 -14.69
N LEU A 96 23.04 -6.60 -15.31
CA LEU A 96 22.29 -5.37 -15.18
C LEU A 96 20.84 -5.70 -14.80
N THR A 97 20.44 -5.34 -13.58
CA THR A 97 19.10 -5.65 -13.06
C THR A 97 18.16 -4.50 -13.35
N TRP A 98 17.22 -4.70 -14.28
CA TRP A 98 16.19 -3.71 -14.59
C TRP A 98 15.10 -3.70 -13.52
N PRO A 99 14.49 -2.55 -13.23
CA PRO A 99 13.33 -2.50 -12.34
C PRO A 99 12.16 -3.27 -12.96
N GLU A 100 11.54 -4.12 -12.15
CA GLU A 100 10.36 -4.89 -12.56
C GLU A 100 9.14 -4.44 -11.76
N LEU A 101 8.01 -4.39 -12.43
CA LEU A 101 6.71 -4.25 -11.80
C LEU A 101 5.80 -5.35 -12.35
N VAL A 102 5.44 -6.28 -11.46
CA VAL A 102 4.69 -7.49 -11.81
C VAL A 102 3.50 -7.67 -10.88
N LEU A 103 2.46 -8.29 -11.42
CA LEU A 103 1.36 -8.82 -10.65
C LEU A 103 1.59 -10.32 -10.47
N ARG A 104 1.67 -10.77 -9.22
CA ARG A 104 1.86 -12.18 -8.89
C ARG A 104 0.58 -12.77 -8.29
N ARG A 105 0.31 -14.01 -8.62
CA ARG A 105 -0.72 -14.81 -7.96
C ARG A 105 -0.07 -15.71 -6.92
N THR A 106 -0.56 -15.66 -5.71
CA THR A 106 -0.27 -16.62 -4.65
C THR A 106 -1.58 -17.11 -4.02
N ARG A 107 -1.50 -17.99 -3.04
CA ARG A 107 -2.68 -18.55 -2.39
C ARG A 107 -2.58 -18.45 -0.88
N LEU A 108 -3.67 -18.02 -0.26
CA LEU A 108 -3.83 -18.04 1.19
C LEU A 108 -5.07 -18.86 1.52
N GLU A 109 -4.89 -20.03 2.12
CA GLU A 109 -5.95 -21.04 2.36
C GLU A 109 -6.71 -21.36 1.06
N GLU A 110 -8.03 -21.09 1.00
CA GLU A 110 -8.87 -21.38 -0.16
C GLU A 110 -9.01 -20.19 -1.12
N ARG A 111 -8.36 -19.05 -0.83
CA ARG A 111 -8.47 -17.80 -1.58
C ARG A 111 -7.22 -17.51 -2.41
N ASP A 112 -7.40 -16.99 -3.61
CA ASP A 112 -6.30 -16.46 -4.40
C ASP A 112 -5.96 -15.02 -3.98
N LEU A 113 -4.67 -14.72 -3.81
CA LEU A 113 -4.17 -13.37 -3.64
C LEU A 113 -3.45 -12.93 -4.91
N LEU A 114 -3.76 -11.75 -5.37
CA LEU A 114 -3.03 -11.04 -6.40
C LEU A 114 -2.16 -9.98 -5.73
N VAL A 115 -0.85 -10.09 -5.86
CA VAL A 115 0.12 -9.21 -5.20
C VAL A 115 0.78 -8.32 -6.25
N LEU A 116 0.56 -7.02 -6.13
CA LEU A 116 1.18 -5.99 -6.96
C LEU A 116 2.22 -5.25 -6.12
N VAL A 117 3.49 -5.62 -6.28
CA VAL A 117 4.59 -5.06 -5.51
C VAL A 117 5.76 -4.70 -6.42
N GLY A 118 6.42 -3.60 -6.13
CA GLY A 118 7.59 -3.14 -6.86
C GLY A 118 7.84 -1.65 -6.72
N PRO A 119 8.67 -1.08 -7.62
CA PRO A 119 8.92 0.34 -7.64
C PRO A 119 7.66 1.15 -7.99
N GLU A 120 7.47 2.30 -7.32
CA GLU A 120 6.43 3.24 -7.73
C GLU A 120 6.76 3.81 -9.13
N PRO A 121 5.87 3.69 -10.12
CA PRO A 121 6.05 4.29 -11.44
C PRO A 121 6.37 5.78 -11.39
N ASP A 122 7.41 6.22 -12.13
CA ASP A 122 7.76 7.63 -12.26
C ASP A 122 6.83 8.36 -13.23
N TYR A 123 6.29 7.62 -14.21
CA TYR A 123 5.52 8.18 -15.31
C TYR A 123 4.17 7.51 -15.51
N ARG A 124 3.28 8.19 -16.24
CA ARG A 124 2.04 7.63 -16.79
C ARG A 124 1.05 7.09 -15.75
N TRP A 125 1.01 7.66 -14.57
CA TRP A 125 0.14 7.21 -13.47
C TRP A 125 -1.30 6.96 -13.89
N ARG A 126 -1.92 7.89 -14.67
CA ARG A 126 -3.31 7.72 -15.14
C ARG A 126 -3.49 6.51 -16.06
N ALA A 127 -2.51 6.26 -16.94
CA ALA A 127 -2.57 5.13 -17.85
C ALA A 127 -2.30 3.82 -17.11
N PHE A 128 -1.38 3.82 -16.15
CA PHE A 128 -1.11 2.69 -15.26
C PHE A 128 -2.32 2.36 -14.40
N THR A 129 -2.95 3.36 -13.76
CA THR A 129 -4.16 3.18 -12.96
C THR A 129 -5.30 2.59 -13.80
N ALA A 130 -5.52 3.08 -15.02
CA ALA A 130 -6.51 2.51 -15.93
C ALA A 130 -6.20 1.06 -16.31
N ALA A 131 -4.92 0.71 -16.51
CA ALA A 131 -4.50 -0.66 -16.78
C ALA A 131 -4.74 -1.59 -15.58
N VAL A 132 -4.46 -1.12 -14.36
CA VAL A 132 -4.73 -1.88 -13.13
C VAL A 132 -6.23 -2.08 -12.93
N VAL A 133 -7.06 -1.06 -13.13
CA VAL A 133 -8.54 -1.19 -13.05
C VAL A 133 -9.05 -2.20 -14.08
N GLU A 134 -8.50 -2.21 -15.31
CA GLU A 134 -8.81 -3.23 -16.30
C GLU A 134 -8.48 -4.65 -15.82
N LEU A 135 -7.28 -4.83 -15.22
CA LEU A 135 -6.84 -6.11 -14.65
C LEU A 135 -7.73 -6.56 -13.49
N VAL A 136 -8.09 -5.64 -12.58
CA VAL A 136 -9.02 -5.89 -11.47
C VAL A 136 -10.35 -6.43 -11.97
N GLY A 137 -10.93 -5.78 -12.99
CA GLY A 137 -12.17 -6.25 -13.62
C GLY A 137 -12.00 -7.60 -14.35
N ARG A 138 -10.90 -7.79 -15.06
CA ARG A 138 -10.61 -9.01 -15.81
C ARG A 138 -10.42 -10.23 -14.92
N PHE A 139 -9.77 -10.06 -13.77
CA PHE A 139 -9.54 -11.14 -12.81
C PHE A 139 -10.71 -11.34 -11.84
N GLY A 140 -11.75 -10.51 -11.90
CA GLY A 140 -12.89 -10.58 -10.98
C GLY A 140 -12.50 -10.33 -9.53
N VAL A 141 -11.58 -9.39 -9.28
CA VAL A 141 -11.12 -9.06 -7.94
C VAL A 141 -12.29 -8.64 -7.04
N ALA A 142 -12.42 -9.32 -5.91
CA ALA A 142 -13.49 -9.09 -4.93
C ALA A 142 -13.23 -7.88 -4.04
N GLU A 143 -11.94 -7.60 -3.74
CA GLU A 143 -11.53 -6.53 -2.83
C GLU A 143 -10.11 -6.06 -3.16
N TRP A 144 -9.86 -4.77 -2.97
CA TRP A 144 -8.55 -4.12 -3.07
C TRP A 144 -8.04 -3.70 -1.71
N ILE A 145 -6.78 -4.04 -1.39
CA ILE A 145 -6.11 -3.64 -0.17
C ILE A 145 -4.79 -2.94 -0.50
N SER A 146 -4.67 -1.67 -0.12
CA SER A 146 -3.42 -0.90 -0.18
C SER A 146 -2.59 -1.15 1.08
N LEU A 147 -1.29 -1.41 0.95
CA LEU A 147 -0.37 -1.36 2.08
C LEU A 147 0.61 -0.20 1.92
N GLY A 148 0.92 0.45 3.03
CA GLY A 148 1.89 1.53 3.08
C GLY A 148 2.53 1.67 4.45
N ALA A 149 3.52 2.55 4.54
CA ALA A 149 4.15 2.94 5.80
C ALA A 149 4.55 4.41 5.76
N ILE A 150 4.33 5.12 6.86
CA ILE A 150 4.61 6.55 6.98
C ILE A 150 5.49 6.84 8.22
N PRO A 151 6.41 7.81 8.13
CA PRO A 151 7.15 8.24 9.31
C PRO A 151 6.21 8.89 10.34
N ALA A 152 6.38 8.55 11.62
CA ALA A 152 5.56 9.09 12.69
C ALA A 152 6.35 9.33 13.99
N ALA A 153 5.79 10.15 14.87
CA ALA A 153 6.33 10.40 16.21
C ALA A 153 5.87 9.29 17.18
N VAL A 154 6.30 8.05 16.90
CA VAL A 154 6.00 6.88 17.72
C VAL A 154 7.29 6.24 18.23
N PRO A 155 7.30 5.60 19.42
CA PRO A 155 8.48 4.95 19.94
C PRO A 155 8.62 3.53 19.35
N HIS A 156 9.87 3.11 19.12
CA HIS A 156 10.14 1.72 18.70
C HIS A 156 9.87 0.70 19.81
N THR A 157 9.66 1.17 21.04
CA THR A 157 9.43 0.37 22.25
C THR A 157 7.97 -0.05 22.45
N ARG A 158 7.05 0.37 21.62
CA ARG A 158 5.63 0.01 21.63
C ARG A 158 5.26 -0.72 20.33
N SER A 159 4.06 -1.30 20.30
CA SER A 159 3.50 -1.87 19.06
C SER A 159 3.38 -0.80 17.98
N VAL A 160 3.64 -1.17 16.74
CA VAL A 160 3.51 -0.25 15.59
C VAL A 160 2.02 0.03 15.34
N PRO A 161 1.58 1.28 15.39
CA PRO A 161 0.19 1.59 15.07
C PRO A 161 -0.08 1.40 13.58
N ILE A 162 -1.25 0.85 13.27
CA ILE A 162 -1.76 0.77 11.89
C ILE A 162 -2.89 1.78 11.75
N ILE A 163 -2.79 2.65 10.75
CA ILE A 163 -3.84 3.57 10.34
C ILE A 163 -4.58 2.97 9.15
N GLY A 164 -5.90 2.99 9.18
CA GLY A 164 -6.74 2.59 8.06
C GLY A 164 -7.22 3.78 7.23
N THR A 165 -7.26 3.60 5.92
CA THR A 165 -7.99 4.47 4.98
C THR A 165 -9.08 3.67 4.29
N GLU A 166 -10.16 4.32 3.88
CA GLU A 166 -11.26 3.66 3.19
C GLU A 166 -11.72 4.52 2.01
N ALA A 167 -11.57 4.00 0.80
CA ALA A 167 -12.28 4.54 -0.35
C ALA A 167 -13.72 4.00 -0.41
N THR A 168 -13.95 2.82 0.18
CA THR A 168 -15.29 2.24 0.40
C THR A 168 -15.54 2.13 1.91
N PRO A 169 -16.48 2.90 2.49
CA PRO A 169 -16.68 2.96 3.94
C PRO A 169 -17.10 1.62 4.57
N GLY A 170 -16.61 1.35 5.80
CA GLY A 170 -17.04 0.23 6.63
C GLY A 170 -16.29 -1.07 6.38
N LEU A 171 -15.13 -1.01 5.74
CA LEU A 171 -14.30 -2.19 5.45
C LEU A 171 -13.21 -2.44 6.50
N LEU A 172 -12.78 -1.43 7.25
CA LEU A 172 -11.71 -1.59 8.25
C LEU A 172 -12.07 -2.62 9.30
N ARG A 173 -11.14 -3.49 9.63
CA ARG A 173 -11.29 -4.57 10.61
C ARG A 173 -10.14 -4.57 11.61
N GLY A 174 -10.41 -5.12 12.81
CA GLY A 174 -9.42 -5.25 13.87
C GLY A 174 -9.12 -3.95 14.61
N GLU A 175 -8.01 -3.92 15.33
CA GLU A 175 -7.53 -2.76 16.10
C GLU A 175 -6.78 -1.78 15.20
N VAL A 176 -7.47 -1.24 14.20
CA VAL A 176 -6.91 -0.27 13.26
C VAL A 176 -7.41 1.11 13.62
N MET A 177 -6.49 2.06 13.74
CA MET A 177 -6.85 3.46 13.97
C MET A 177 -7.50 4.02 12.71
N ALA A 178 -8.62 4.70 12.85
CA ALA A 178 -9.17 5.46 11.73
C ALA A 178 -8.17 6.53 11.27
N GLY A 179 -8.16 6.83 9.98
CA GLY A 179 -7.37 7.92 9.43
C GLY A 179 -7.68 9.27 10.10
N PRO A 180 -6.88 10.31 9.84
CA PRO A 180 -7.03 11.60 10.51
C PRO A 180 -8.42 12.19 10.29
N ALA A 181 -9.04 12.70 11.38
CA ALA A 181 -10.33 13.36 11.32
C ALA A 181 -10.26 14.66 10.52
N GLY A 182 -11.36 15.04 9.88
CA GLY A 182 -11.48 16.27 9.10
C GLY A 182 -10.86 16.16 7.69
N THR A 183 -10.40 17.30 7.14
CA THR A 183 -9.82 17.33 5.79
C THR A 183 -8.31 17.50 5.85
N LEU A 184 -7.58 16.50 5.41
CA LEU A 184 -6.14 16.54 5.23
C LEU A 184 -5.80 16.62 3.74
N ARG A 185 -4.88 17.53 3.37
CA ARG A 185 -4.34 17.62 2.01
C ARG A 185 -2.85 17.34 2.03
N VAL A 186 -2.46 16.25 1.40
CA VAL A 186 -1.08 15.77 1.35
C VAL A 186 -0.70 15.42 -0.09
N PRO A 187 0.60 15.36 -0.44
CA PRO A 187 1.02 14.74 -1.71
C PRO A 187 0.50 13.32 -1.79
N SER A 188 0.00 12.93 -2.97
CA SER A 188 -0.53 11.59 -3.20
C SER A 188 0.59 10.60 -3.50
N ALA A 189 0.46 9.37 -3.02
CA ALA A 189 1.15 8.22 -3.56
C ALA A 189 0.30 7.54 -4.63
N LEU A 190 0.92 6.79 -5.53
CA LEU A 190 0.21 6.06 -6.58
C LEU A 190 -0.78 5.04 -6.00
N VAL A 191 -0.41 4.38 -4.90
CA VAL A 191 -1.29 3.39 -4.24
C VAL A 191 -2.63 4.02 -3.82
N SER A 192 -2.62 5.28 -3.35
CA SER A 192 -3.86 6.00 -3.00
C SER A 192 -4.69 6.39 -4.23
N ALA A 193 -4.04 6.72 -5.34
CA ALA A 193 -4.74 6.97 -6.59
C ALA A 193 -5.41 5.70 -7.13
N LEU A 194 -4.76 4.55 -7.01
CA LEU A 194 -5.30 3.25 -7.38
C LEU A 194 -6.51 2.90 -6.51
N GLU A 195 -6.42 3.06 -5.19
CA GLU A 195 -7.52 2.79 -4.25
C GLU A 195 -8.79 3.58 -4.61
N ILE A 196 -8.65 4.87 -4.93
CA ILE A 196 -9.76 5.73 -5.34
C ILE A 196 -10.39 5.25 -6.66
N GLU A 197 -9.59 4.96 -7.67
CA GLU A 197 -10.08 4.57 -9.01
C GLU A 197 -10.68 3.17 -9.02
N VAL A 198 -10.13 2.23 -8.23
CA VAL A 198 -10.68 0.89 -8.05
C VAL A 198 -12.03 0.96 -7.34
N ALA A 199 -12.15 1.77 -6.28
CA ALA A 199 -13.42 2.02 -5.60
C ALA A 199 -14.45 2.67 -6.54
N ALA A 200 -14.03 3.63 -7.38
CA ALA A 200 -14.88 4.25 -8.39
C ALA A 200 -15.36 3.24 -9.47
N ALA A 201 -14.60 2.18 -9.72
CA ALA A 201 -15.00 1.07 -10.59
C ALA A 201 -15.96 0.07 -9.89
N GLY A 202 -16.33 0.29 -8.64
CA GLY A 202 -17.28 -0.52 -7.88
C GLY A 202 -16.68 -1.70 -7.12
N ILE A 203 -15.35 -1.75 -6.97
CA ILE A 203 -14.66 -2.77 -6.18
C ILE A 203 -14.41 -2.20 -4.77
N PRO A 204 -14.77 -2.92 -3.68
CA PRO A 204 -14.42 -2.51 -2.32
C PRO A 204 -12.93 -2.26 -2.17
N ALA A 205 -12.55 -1.09 -1.61
CA ALA A 205 -11.16 -0.68 -1.53
C ALA A 205 -10.84 0.03 -0.21
N LEU A 206 -9.73 -0.37 0.41
CA LEU A 206 -9.21 0.16 1.66
C LEU A 206 -7.68 0.12 1.68
N GLY A 207 -7.08 0.77 2.69
CA GLY A 207 -5.63 0.76 2.89
C GLY A 207 -5.23 0.64 4.36
N TYR A 208 -4.11 -0.03 4.62
CA TYR A 208 -3.45 -0.13 5.91
C TYR A 208 -2.06 0.50 5.84
N PHE A 209 -1.78 1.45 6.73
CA PHE A 209 -0.53 2.20 6.77
C PHE A 209 0.13 2.08 8.14
N ALA A 210 1.32 1.49 8.19
CA ALA A 210 2.09 1.38 9.41
C ALA A 210 2.77 2.71 9.77
N GLN A 211 2.77 3.07 11.04
CA GLN A 211 3.50 4.22 11.55
C GLN A 211 4.92 3.82 11.98
N VAL A 212 5.91 4.24 11.21
CA VAL A 212 7.32 3.94 11.47
C VAL A 212 7.96 5.05 12.28
N PRO A 213 8.70 4.74 13.37
CA PRO A 213 9.43 5.76 14.12
C PRO A 213 10.35 6.57 13.21
N HIS A 214 10.13 7.88 13.10
CA HIS A 214 10.84 8.77 12.16
C HIS A 214 12.36 8.87 12.39
N TYR A 215 12.84 8.43 13.55
CA TYR A 215 14.28 8.39 13.89
C TYR A 215 14.95 7.06 13.50
N VAL A 216 14.20 6.07 13.02
CA VAL A 216 14.75 4.82 12.53
C VAL A 216 15.08 4.98 11.04
N SER A 217 16.31 4.64 10.68
CA SER A 217 16.80 4.66 9.31
C SER A 217 16.94 3.24 8.76
N GLY A 218 16.60 3.05 7.49
CA GLY A 218 16.66 1.75 6.81
C GLY A 218 15.45 0.87 7.07
N PRO A 219 15.52 -0.43 6.68
CA PRO A 219 14.41 -1.37 6.80
C PRO A 219 13.90 -1.51 8.23
N TYR A 220 12.58 -1.51 8.40
CA TYR A 220 11.93 -1.63 9.71
C TYR A 220 11.00 -2.85 9.75
N ALA A 221 11.59 -4.02 9.98
CA ALA A 221 10.93 -5.33 9.99
C ALA A 221 9.71 -5.40 10.93
N THR A 222 9.74 -4.66 12.05
CA THR A 222 8.62 -4.62 12.99
C THR A 222 7.35 -4.07 12.34
N ALA A 223 7.45 -3.04 11.49
CA ALA A 223 6.28 -2.49 10.80
C ALA A 223 5.78 -3.43 9.71
N ALA A 224 6.68 -4.09 8.97
CA ALA A 224 6.29 -5.10 7.98
C ALA A 224 5.52 -6.26 8.64
N LEU A 225 5.99 -6.72 9.80
CA LEU A 225 5.32 -7.76 10.59
C LEU A 225 3.91 -7.33 11.04
N GLU A 226 3.74 -6.10 11.50
CA GLU A 226 2.43 -5.59 11.92
C GLU A 226 1.47 -5.38 10.72
N LEU A 227 1.99 -5.01 9.54
CA LEU A 227 1.18 -4.97 8.31
C LEU A 227 0.69 -6.38 7.91
N LEU A 228 1.55 -7.41 7.98
CA LEU A 228 1.13 -8.79 7.74
C LEU A 228 0.07 -9.24 8.74
N ARG A 229 0.19 -8.87 10.02
CA ARG A 229 -0.83 -9.18 11.05
C ARG A 229 -2.15 -8.47 10.76
N ALA A 230 -2.12 -7.18 10.43
CA ALA A 230 -3.32 -6.42 10.07
C ALA A 230 -4.02 -7.03 8.85
N LEU A 231 -3.24 -7.39 7.83
CA LEU A 231 -3.74 -8.05 6.63
C LEU A 231 -4.33 -9.43 6.94
N GLY A 232 -3.65 -10.26 7.74
CA GLY A 232 -4.15 -11.56 8.18
C GLY A 232 -5.46 -11.46 8.96
N ASN A 233 -5.55 -10.51 9.90
CA ASN A 233 -6.78 -10.21 10.63
C ASN A 233 -7.92 -9.80 9.69
N HIS A 234 -7.61 -8.99 8.67
CA HIS A 234 -8.59 -8.57 7.66
C HIS A 234 -9.10 -9.75 6.83
N LEU A 235 -8.20 -10.59 6.36
CA LEU A 235 -8.51 -11.75 5.52
C LEU A 235 -9.07 -12.95 6.31
N GLY A 236 -8.95 -12.93 7.65
CA GLY A 236 -9.36 -14.02 8.53
C GLY A 236 -8.45 -15.24 8.48
N ALA A 237 -7.17 -15.06 8.10
CA ALA A 237 -6.18 -16.12 7.94
C ALA A 237 -4.82 -15.70 8.50
N GLU A 238 -4.05 -16.65 9.02
CA GLU A 238 -2.69 -16.39 9.46
C GLU A 238 -1.73 -16.33 8.26
N ILE A 239 -0.96 -15.24 8.17
CA ILE A 239 0.05 -15.07 7.14
C ILE A 239 1.42 -15.43 7.74
N PRO A 240 2.11 -16.46 7.22
CA PRO A 240 3.45 -16.80 7.68
C PRO A 240 4.42 -15.63 7.46
N ALA A 241 5.10 -15.22 8.52
CA ALA A 241 6.03 -14.09 8.47
C ALA A 241 7.50 -14.52 8.30
N GLY A 242 7.78 -15.83 8.20
CA GLY A 242 9.12 -16.36 7.97
C GLY A 242 10.18 -15.82 8.94
N GLU A 243 11.33 -15.41 8.40
CA GLU A 243 12.45 -14.87 9.15
C GLU A 243 12.20 -13.46 9.71
N LEU A 244 11.16 -12.75 9.24
CA LEU A 244 10.85 -11.38 9.63
C LEU A 244 10.62 -11.22 11.14
N VAL A 245 10.13 -12.27 11.82
CA VAL A 245 9.93 -12.27 13.28
C VAL A 245 11.26 -12.11 14.00
N GLU A 246 12.29 -12.85 13.57
CA GLU A 246 13.62 -12.76 14.18
C GLU A 246 14.32 -11.47 13.80
N GLU A 247 14.20 -11.02 12.56
CA GLU A 247 14.72 -9.72 12.11
C GLU A 247 14.14 -8.56 12.93
N ALA A 248 12.83 -8.56 13.17
CA ALA A 248 12.15 -7.57 14.01
C ALA A 248 12.67 -7.58 15.45
N ARG A 249 12.90 -8.78 16.02
CA ARG A 249 13.46 -8.95 17.36
C ARG A 249 14.88 -8.41 17.46
N GLU A 250 15.74 -8.76 16.52
CA GLU A 250 17.13 -8.28 16.48
C GLU A 250 17.21 -6.76 16.29
N LEU A 251 16.39 -6.22 15.39
CA LEU A 251 16.32 -4.78 15.17
C LEU A 251 15.90 -4.06 16.46
N ARG A 252 14.92 -4.58 17.18
CA ARG A 252 14.48 -4.03 18.46
C ARG A 252 15.63 -3.97 19.46
N ILE A 253 16.40 -5.06 19.62
CA ILE A 253 17.56 -5.10 20.52
C ILE A 253 18.61 -4.05 20.12
N ARG A 254 18.88 -3.89 18.83
CA ARG A 254 19.82 -2.87 18.34
C ARG A 254 19.34 -1.45 18.66
N LEU A 255 18.06 -1.16 18.49
CA LEU A 255 17.47 0.15 18.78
C LEU A 255 17.45 0.44 20.28
N ASP A 256 17.07 -0.52 21.13
CA ASP A 256 17.12 -0.40 22.58
C ASP A 256 18.56 -0.12 23.07
N THR A 257 19.55 -0.83 22.49
CA THR A 257 20.97 -0.62 22.82
C THR A 257 21.42 0.77 22.42
N ALA A 258 21.11 1.21 21.20
CA ALA A 258 21.49 2.53 20.70
C ALA A 258 20.85 3.66 21.54
N ALA A 259 19.57 3.54 21.88
CA ALA A 259 18.88 4.49 22.74
C ALA A 259 19.46 4.51 24.16
N GLY A 260 19.94 3.35 24.67
CA GLY A 260 20.56 3.23 25.99
C GLY A 260 21.93 3.90 26.11
N LEU A 261 22.66 4.08 25.00
CA LEU A 261 24.00 4.66 24.97
C LEU A 261 24.01 6.20 25.03
N ASP A 262 22.94 6.87 24.68
CA ASP A 262 22.80 8.32 24.64
C ASP A 262 21.62 8.79 25.48
N GLU A 263 21.90 9.61 26.53
CA GLU A 263 20.87 10.10 27.44
C GLU A 263 19.81 10.99 26.76
N SER A 264 20.22 11.76 25.75
CA SER A 264 19.31 12.61 24.97
C SER A 264 18.32 11.75 24.16
N THR A 265 18.81 10.70 23.50
CA THR A 265 18.01 9.74 22.73
C THR A 265 17.07 8.97 23.65
N ARG A 266 17.56 8.51 24.80
CA ARG A 266 16.71 7.83 25.80
C ARG A 266 15.58 8.73 26.26
N GLY A 267 15.87 9.95 26.70
CA GLY A 267 14.85 10.90 27.14
C GLY A 267 13.89 11.30 26.02
N TYR A 268 14.31 11.22 24.75
CA TYR A 268 13.41 11.40 23.62
C TYR A 268 12.44 10.21 23.44
N VAL A 269 12.95 8.99 23.50
CA VAL A 269 12.10 7.78 23.42
C VAL A 269 11.11 7.73 24.57
N GLU A 270 11.51 8.04 25.81
CA GLU A 270 10.63 8.11 26.99
C GLU A 270 9.49 9.12 26.80
N ARG A 271 9.75 10.28 26.18
CA ARG A 271 8.69 11.24 25.86
C ARG A 271 7.70 10.70 24.81
N LEU A 272 8.22 10.02 23.79
CA LEU A 272 7.36 9.38 22.78
C LEU A 272 6.50 8.26 23.39
N GLU A 273 7.07 7.48 24.33
CA GLU A 273 6.32 6.46 25.07
C GLU A 273 5.16 7.07 25.86
N ALA A 274 5.44 8.13 26.62
CA ALA A 274 4.41 8.82 27.40
C ALA A 274 3.27 9.36 26.50
N MET A 275 3.62 9.97 25.36
CA MET A 275 2.64 10.46 24.39
C MET A 275 1.82 9.32 23.77
N TYR A 276 2.48 8.23 23.43
CA TYR A 276 1.84 7.04 22.85
C TYR A 276 0.86 6.40 23.84
N ASP A 277 1.30 6.20 25.06
CA ASP A 277 0.50 5.59 26.13
C ASP A 277 -0.72 6.50 26.49
N GLU A 278 -0.55 7.83 26.50
CA GLU A 278 -1.64 8.80 26.73
C GLU A 278 -2.71 8.74 25.63
N GLN A 279 -2.31 8.64 24.36
CA GLN A 279 -3.25 8.55 23.22
C GLN A 279 -4.07 7.26 23.21
N ARG A 280 -3.63 6.22 23.88
CA ARG A 280 -4.32 4.92 23.98
C ARG A 280 -5.14 4.75 25.26
N LEU A 281 -5.11 5.73 26.15
CA LEU A 281 -6.01 5.71 27.30
C LEU A 281 -7.45 5.88 26.79
N PRO A 282 -8.40 5.05 27.27
CA PRO A 282 -9.81 5.23 26.96
C PRO A 282 -10.23 6.65 27.34
N SER A 283 -10.99 7.29 26.48
CA SER A 283 -11.58 8.59 26.85
C SER A 283 -12.50 8.42 28.08
N GLY A 284 -12.70 9.48 28.85
CA GLY A 284 -13.64 9.45 29.98
C GLY A 284 -15.04 8.96 29.57
N ASP A 285 -15.46 9.28 28.35
CA ASP A 285 -16.77 8.86 27.80
C ASP A 285 -16.79 7.37 27.45
N ASP A 286 -15.66 6.81 26.94
CA ASP A 286 -15.52 5.37 26.69
C ASP A 286 -15.58 4.57 27.99
N LEU A 287 -14.87 5.04 29.03
CA LEU A 287 -14.91 4.44 30.38
C LEU A 287 -16.32 4.46 30.97
N ILE A 288 -17.03 5.56 30.81
CA ILE A 288 -18.43 5.67 31.28
C ILE A 288 -19.31 4.68 30.52
N SER A 289 -19.18 4.60 29.20
CA SER A 289 -19.95 3.68 28.36
C SER A 289 -19.68 2.21 28.71
N ASP A 290 -18.42 1.85 28.99
CA ASP A 290 -18.05 0.50 29.41
C ASP A 290 -18.55 0.15 30.79
N ILE A 291 -18.49 1.09 31.74
CA ILE A 291 -19.07 0.94 33.07
C ILE A 291 -20.61 0.78 33.00
N GLU A 292 -21.30 1.59 32.19
CA GLU A 292 -22.72 1.46 31.99
C GLU A 292 -23.15 0.15 31.35
N ARG A 293 -22.32 -0.37 30.38
CA ARG A 293 -22.54 -1.69 29.78
C ARG A 293 -22.38 -2.79 30.83
N PHE A 294 -21.30 -2.74 31.60
CA PHE A 294 -21.02 -3.70 32.68
C PHE A 294 -22.13 -3.72 33.72
N LEU A 295 -22.61 -2.54 34.15
CA LEU A 295 -23.71 -2.44 35.13
C LEU A 295 -25.04 -2.97 34.55
N ARG A 296 -25.32 -2.77 33.27
CA ARG A 296 -26.48 -3.36 32.58
C ARG A 296 -26.43 -4.89 32.53
N ASP A 297 -25.25 -5.44 32.24
CA ASP A 297 -25.07 -6.91 32.14
C ASP A 297 -25.14 -7.58 33.53
N GLN A 298 -24.76 -6.88 34.60
CA GLN A 298 -24.89 -7.37 35.97
C GLN A 298 -26.28 -7.12 36.59
N GLY A 299 -27.06 -6.20 36.02
CA GLY A 299 -28.38 -5.80 36.51
C GLY A 299 -29.55 -6.64 35.94
N GLY A 300 -29.33 -7.78 35.31
CA GLY A 300 -30.36 -8.70 34.85
C GLY A 300 -31.22 -9.20 36.04
N PRO A 301 -32.57 -9.25 35.92
CA PRO A 301 -33.45 -9.47 37.06
C PRO A 301 -33.28 -10.90 37.57
N THR A 302 -32.85 -11.02 38.82
CA THR A 302 -33.13 -12.22 39.64
C THR A 302 -34.68 -12.30 39.78
N ARG A 303 -35.29 -13.10 38.90
CA ARG A 303 -36.67 -13.56 39.13
C ARG A 303 -36.60 -14.66 40.16
N GLY A 304 -37.15 -14.31 41.35
CA GLY A 304 -37.62 -15.28 42.33
C GLY A 304 -38.89 -16.00 41.84
#